data_ca2aabf2fcad94ea9168b673683b5cbf
#
_entry.id   ca2aabf2fcad94ea9168b673683b5cbf
#
_cell.length_a   1.000
_cell.length_b   1.000
_cell.length_c   1.000
_cell.angle_alpha   90.00
_cell.angle_beta   90.00
_cell.angle_gamma   90.00
#
_symmetry.space_group_name_H-M   'P 1'
#
loop_
_entity.id
_entity.type
_entity.pdbx_description
1 polymer ?
#
loop_
_entity_poly.entity_id
_entity_poly.type
_entity_poly.pdbx_seq_one_letter_code
_entity_poly.pdbx_strand_id
1 'polypeptide(L)'
;MIPSWNSVGLLPALLDSLRDGGEELEVLVVDNGSSDGTVELLRERNVPHLALPRNIGFAAAMNRGIAATAAPFVFGLNADTVVAPGAIAALRQVLAGDPGLGGVQPRILQLEDSNPGNPAAARLYSAGMALTRDGRAVETGAGERQAEVFLRKREIFGVCGAAWLLRRELFARLGGYDESYVSFYEDVDLNVRARIAGSHFAYVPEAVVWHLGNASWQAGFERPGAENARLVSRNRIATQAKFIPATSLPRIVAVELGSLLRAARQGRLGATMRGKLEGLARLPRSLGERRRLARQGDLDAVRRWLGVY
;
A
#
# COMPACT_ATOMS: atom_id res chain seq x y z
N MET A 1 -8.87 -0.48 -9.84
CA MET A 1 -7.60 0.19 -10.25
C MET A 1 -6.45 -0.72 -9.92
N ILE A 2 -5.68 -1.15 -10.93
CA ILE A 2 -4.66 -2.19 -10.78
C ILE A 2 -3.37 -1.68 -11.45
N PRO A 3 -2.34 -1.28 -10.69
CA PRO A 3 -1.02 -1.03 -11.25
C PRO A 3 -0.36 -2.37 -11.58
N SER A 4 0.23 -2.47 -12.75
CA SER A 4 0.85 -3.69 -13.25
C SER A 4 2.23 -3.41 -13.84
N TRP A 5 3.19 -4.28 -13.58
CA TRP A 5 4.50 -4.26 -14.22
C TRP A 5 5.07 -5.68 -14.27
N ASN A 6 5.24 -6.19 -15.49
CA ASN A 6 5.67 -7.57 -15.73
C ASN A 6 4.83 -8.59 -14.94
N SER A 7 3.51 -8.56 -15.18
CA SER A 7 2.54 -9.33 -14.39
C SER A 7 1.69 -10.28 -15.23
N VAL A 8 2.17 -10.71 -16.40
CA VAL A 8 1.43 -11.60 -17.31
C VAL A 8 0.94 -12.88 -16.63
N GLY A 9 1.73 -13.44 -15.71
CA GLY A 9 1.38 -14.64 -14.96
C GLY A 9 0.49 -14.41 -13.74
N LEU A 10 0.31 -13.16 -13.29
CA LEU A 10 -0.42 -12.82 -12.07
C LEU A 10 -1.83 -12.28 -12.36
N LEU A 11 -1.95 -11.42 -13.37
CA LEU A 11 -3.19 -10.74 -13.71
C LEU A 11 -4.37 -11.67 -14.01
N PRO A 12 -4.21 -12.84 -14.67
CA PRO A 12 -5.35 -13.71 -14.97
C PRO A 12 -6.20 -14.05 -13.75
N ALA A 13 -5.58 -14.48 -12.65
CA ALA A 13 -6.29 -14.88 -11.43
C ALA A 13 -7.06 -13.70 -10.81
N LEU A 14 -6.45 -12.51 -10.77
CA LEU A 14 -7.10 -11.30 -10.28
C LEU A 14 -8.30 -10.92 -11.17
N LEU A 15 -8.12 -10.84 -12.49
CA LEU A 15 -9.16 -10.44 -13.42
C LEU A 15 -10.35 -11.40 -13.42
N ASP A 16 -10.08 -12.71 -13.33
CA ASP A 16 -11.11 -13.71 -13.23
C ASP A 16 -11.90 -13.58 -11.92
N SER A 17 -11.23 -13.34 -10.80
CA SER A 17 -11.89 -13.13 -9.50
C SER A 17 -12.78 -11.88 -9.46
N LEU A 18 -12.40 -10.82 -10.16
CA LEU A 18 -13.22 -9.61 -10.27
C LEU A 18 -14.47 -9.82 -11.12
N ARG A 19 -14.35 -10.59 -12.22
CA ARG A 19 -15.49 -10.93 -13.09
C ARG A 19 -16.48 -11.85 -12.36
N ASP A 20 -15.97 -12.88 -11.69
CA ASP A 20 -16.77 -13.91 -11.04
C ASP A 20 -17.43 -13.40 -9.74
N GLY A 21 -16.98 -12.27 -9.22
CA GLY A 21 -17.56 -11.59 -8.06
C GLY A 21 -18.95 -11.00 -8.28
N GLY A 22 -19.43 -10.90 -9.54
CA GLY A 22 -20.79 -10.48 -9.89
C GLY A 22 -21.10 -8.99 -9.64
N GLU A 23 -20.10 -8.19 -9.30
CA GLU A 23 -20.26 -6.75 -9.09
C GLU A 23 -20.08 -5.97 -10.40
N GLU A 24 -20.87 -4.91 -10.59
CA GLU A 24 -20.65 -3.96 -11.69
C GLU A 24 -19.44 -3.07 -11.35
N LEU A 25 -18.35 -3.30 -12.06
CA LEU A 25 -17.05 -2.65 -11.83
C LEU A 25 -16.51 -2.00 -13.10
N GLU A 26 -16.02 -0.78 -12.96
CA GLU A 26 -15.11 -0.18 -13.95
C GLU A 26 -13.68 -0.65 -13.61
N VAL A 27 -13.16 -1.62 -14.37
CA VAL A 27 -11.79 -2.12 -14.19
C VAL A 27 -10.85 -1.34 -15.10
N LEU A 28 -9.77 -0.78 -14.51
CA LEU A 28 -8.68 -0.16 -15.26
C LEU A 28 -7.36 -0.72 -14.76
N VAL A 29 -6.56 -1.29 -15.66
CA VAL A 29 -5.18 -1.70 -15.41
C VAL A 29 -4.24 -0.61 -15.90
N VAL A 30 -3.30 -0.17 -15.05
CA VAL A 30 -2.21 0.72 -15.46
C VAL A 30 -0.96 -0.11 -15.68
N ASP A 31 -0.69 -0.43 -16.95
CA ASP A 31 0.55 -1.10 -17.31
C ASP A 31 1.71 -0.10 -17.23
N ASN A 32 2.63 -0.36 -16.31
CA ASN A 32 3.73 0.53 -15.98
C ASN A 32 4.99 0.23 -16.81
N GLY A 33 4.81 0.01 -18.12
CA GLY A 33 5.90 -0.26 -19.07
C GLY A 33 6.41 -1.69 -18.99
N SER A 34 5.53 -2.67 -19.05
CA SER A 34 5.87 -4.10 -19.07
C SER A 34 6.51 -4.53 -20.39
N SER A 35 7.31 -5.60 -20.32
CA SER A 35 7.99 -6.24 -21.45
C SER A 35 7.78 -7.75 -21.54
N ASP A 36 6.88 -8.31 -20.73
CA ASP A 36 6.66 -9.74 -20.54
C ASP A 36 5.40 -10.29 -21.23
N GLY A 37 4.72 -9.49 -22.08
CA GLY A 37 3.46 -9.87 -22.71
C GLY A 37 2.21 -9.43 -21.91
N THR A 38 2.37 -8.65 -20.84
CA THR A 38 1.23 -8.15 -20.02
C THR A 38 0.24 -7.34 -20.85
N VAL A 39 0.72 -6.47 -21.74
CA VAL A 39 -0.15 -5.61 -22.57
C VAL A 39 -0.93 -6.44 -23.60
N GLU A 40 -0.29 -7.43 -24.20
CA GLU A 40 -0.90 -8.39 -25.11
C GLU A 40 -2.03 -9.16 -24.42
N LEU A 41 -1.79 -9.69 -23.23
CA LEU A 41 -2.80 -10.36 -22.39
C LEU A 41 -4.02 -9.45 -22.13
N LEU A 42 -3.79 -8.17 -21.79
CA LEU A 42 -4.87 -7.23 -21.52
C LEU A 42 -5.72 -6.94 -22.76
N ARG A 43 -5.09 -6.84 -23.95
CA ARG A 43 -5.78 -6.68 -25.23
C ARG A 43 -6.61 -7.91 -25.60
N GLU A 44 -6.03 -9.11 -25.48
CA GLU A 44 -6.71 -10.38 -25.75
C GLU A 44 -7.93 -10.58 -24.86
N ARG A 45 -7.85 -10.18 -23.60
CA ARG A 45 -8.97 -10.26 -22.64
C ARG A 45 -9.94 -9.07 -22.71
N ASN A 46 -9.72 -8.10 -23.60
CA ASN A 46 -10.51 -6.86 -23.73
C ASN A 46 -10.59 -6.08 -22.40
N VAL A 47 -9.50 -6.06 -21.60
CA VAL A 47 -9.44 -5.32 -20.33
C VAL A 47 -9.02 -3.87 -20.61
N PRO A 48 -9.81 -2.86 -20.17
CA PRO A 48 -9.40 -1.46 -20.24
C PRO A 48 -8.05 -1.24 -19.55
N HIS A 49 -7.11 -0.63 -20.25
CA HIS A 49 -5.78 -0.40 -19.71
C HIS A 49 -5.14 0.90 -20.21
N LEU A 50 -4.28 1.47 -19.38
CA LEU A 50 -3.39 2.58 -19.69
C LEU A 50 -1.96 2.05 -19.76
N ALA A 51 -1.40 1.94 -20.98
CA ALA A 51 -0.02 1.50 -21.17
C ALA A 51 0.93 2.71 -21.09
N LEU A 52 1.84 2.67 -20.12
CA LEU A 52 2.88 3.69 -19.95
C LEU A 52 4.15 3.27 -20.72
N PRO A 53 4.92 4.23 -21.26
CA PRO A 53 6.08 3.92 -22.09
C PRO A 53 7.27 3.33 -21.29
N ARG A 54 7.24 3.45 -19.97
CA ARG A 54 8.27 2.95 -19.04
C ARG A 54 7.74 2.86 -17.63
N ASN A 55 8.43 2.12 -16.76
CA ASN A 55 8.14 2.10 -15.33
C ASN A 55 8.44 3.47 -14.69
N ILE A 56 7.39 4.12 -14.18
CA ILE A 56 7.45 5.42 -13.48
C ILE A 56 7.26 5.27 -11.96
N GLY A 57 7.19 4.05 -11.44
CA GLY A 57 6.94 3.72 -10.04
C GLY A 57 5.45 3.54 -9.72
N PHE A 58 5.19 2.85 -8.61
CA PHE A 58 3.83 2.51 -8.15
C PHE A 58 2.98 3.77 -7.90
N ALA A 59 3.51 4.73 -7.12
CA ALA A 59 2.79 5.93 -6.75
C ALA A 59 2.31 6.74 -7.96
N ALA A 60 3.21 6.95 -8.94
CA ALA A 60 2.87 7.68 -10.15
C ALA A 60 1.90 6.91 -11.06
N ALA A 61 2.06 5.60 -11.20
CA ALA A 61 1.14 4.76 -11.98
C ALA A 61 -0.28 4.81 -11.38
N MET A 62 -0.42 4.68 -10.06
CA MET A 62 -1.71 4.80 -9.37
C MET A 62 -2.33 6.17 -9.56
N ASN A 63 -1.58 7.26 -9.42
CA ASN A 63 -2.07 8.61 -9.66
C ASN A 63 -2.61 8.78 -11.09
N ARG A 64 -1.89 8.27 -12.11
CA ARG A 64 -2.33 8.30 -13.52
C ARG A 64 -3.63 7.54 -13.74
N GLY A 65 -3.71 6.33 -13.17
CA GLY A 65 -4.91 5.52 -13.32
C GLY A 65 -6.12 6.13 -12.62
N ILE A 66 -5.98 6.62 -11.38
CA ILE A 66 -7.07 7.25 -10.65
C ILE A 66 -7.55 8.52 -11.36
N ALA A 67 -6.64 9.30 -11.95
CA ALA A 67 -7.01 10.49 -12.74
C ALA A 67 -7.75 10.15 -14.03
N ALA A 68 -7.60 8.94 -14.58
CA ALA A 68 -8.26 8.49 -15.80
C ALA A 68 -9.68 7.94 -15.58
N THR A 69 -10.17 7.88 -14.34
CA THR A 69 -11.49 7.36 -13.99
C THR A 69 -12.33 8.39 -13.25
N ALA A 70 -13.65 8.18 -13.11
CA ALA A 70 -14.57 9.12 -12.48
C ALA A 70 -15.40 8.55 -11.31
N ALA A 71 -15.32 7.25 -11.06
CA ALA A 71 -16.10 6.60 -10.02
C ALA A 71 -15.89 7.23 -8.62
N PRO A 72 -16.93 7.34 -7.77
CA PRO A 72 -16.84 7.99 -6.45
C PRO A 72 -15.96 7.24 -5.46
N PHE A 73 -15.81 5.94 -5.64
CA PHE A 73 -14.93 5.07 -4.86
C PHE A 73 -13.87 4.46 -5.78
N VAL A 74 -12.67 4.32 -5.26
CA VAL A 74 -11.55 3.67 -5.96
C VAL A 74 -11.13 2.45 -5.14
N PHE A 75 -11.24 1.27 -5.77
CA PHE A 75 -10.68 0.04 -5.20
C PHE A 75 -9.28 -0.17 -5.80
N GLY A 76 -8.25 0.03 -4.99
CA GLY A 76 -6.86 -0.22 -5.37
C GLY A 76 -6.48 -1.66 -5.04
N LEU A 77 -5.89 -2.36 -6.01
CA LEU A 77 -5.47 -3.76 -5.89
C LEU A 77 -4.10 -3.96 -6.53
N ASN A 78 -3.22 -4.67 -5.85
CA ASN A 78 -2.00 -5.18 -6.48
C ASN A 78 -2.33 -6.28 -7.51
N ALA A 79 -1.49 -6.41 -8.55
CA ALA A 79 -1.68 -7.38 -9.61
C ALA A 79 -1.59 -8.85 -9.13
N ASP A 80 -1.01 -9.10 -7.97
CA ASP A 80 -0.81 -10.39 -7.32
C ASP A 80 -1.85 -10.66 -6.20
N THR A 81 -3.08 -10.15 -6.40
CA THR A 81 -4.20 -10.39 -5.48
C THR A 81 -5.31 -11.23 -6.12
N VAL A 82 -6.15 -11.83 -5.29
CA VAL A 82 -7.40 -12.49 -5.68
C VAL A 82 -8.50 -12.04 -4.74
N VAL A 83 -9.63 -11.60 -5.27
CA VAL A 83 -10.76 -11.03 -4.51
C VAL A 83 -11.83 -12.10 -4.29
N ALA A 84 -12.22 -12.33 -3.04
CA ALA A 84 -13.30 -13.26 -2.74
C ALA A 84 -14.67 -12.69 -3.17
N PRO A 85 -15.63 -13.54 -3.56
CA PRO A 85 -16.99 -13.11 -3.88
C PRO A 85 -17.61 -12.30 -2.74
N GLY A 86 -18.31 -11.21 -3.07
CA GLY A 86 -18.98 -10.32 -2.11
C GLY A 86 -18.05 -9.36 -1.34
N ALA A 87 -16.72 -9.46 -1.50
CA ALA A 87 -15.78 -8.61 -0.78
C ALA A 87 -15.96 -7.12 -1.12
N ILE A 88 -16.16 -6.80 -2.39
CA ILE A 88 -16.31 -5.41 -2.84
C ILE A 88 -17.63 -4.82 -2.32
N ALA A 89 -18.72 -5.60 -2.35
CA ALA A 89 -20.01 -5.18 -1.80
C ALA A 89 -19.90 -4.85 -0.31
N ALA A 90 -19.24 -5.71 0.47
CA ALA A 90 -19.03 -5.49 1.90
C ALA A 90 -18.22 -4.22 2.18
N LEU A 91 -17.12 -4.00 1.45
CA LEU A 91 -16.31 -2.77 1.56
C LEU A 91 -17.14 -1.53 1.21
N ARG A 92 -17.84 -1.57 0.08
CA ARG A 92 -18.69 -0.46 -0.40
C ARG A 92 -19.79 -0.12 0.59
N GLN A 93 -20.47 -1.12 1.14
CA GLN A 93 -21.54 -0.93 2.14
C GLN A 93 -21.02 -0.19 3.37
N VAL A 94 -19.86 -0.61 3.90
CA VAL A 94 -19.25 0.03 5.07
C VAL A 94 -18.82 1.46 4.76
N LEU A 95 -18.14 1.68 3.66
CA LEU A 95 -17.63 3.00 3.29
C LEU A 95 -18.76 3.99 2.96
N ALA A 96 -19.80 3.54 2.26
CA ALA A 96 -20.97 4.37 1.94
C ALA A 96 -21.81 4.71 3.17
N GLY A 97 -21.88 3.79 4.13
CA GLY A 97 -22.69 3.93 5.35
C GLY A 97 -22.10 4.90 6.39
N ASP A 98 -20.84 5.30 6.27
CA ASP A 98 -20.18 6.21 7.21
C ASP A 98 -19.41 7.32 6.46
N PRO A 99 -19.98 8.55 6.38
CA PRO A 99 -19.32 9.68 5.72
C PRO A 99 -17.98 10.11 6.35
N GLY A 100 -17.72 9.78 7.62
CA GLY A 100 -16.47 10.06 8.32
C GLY A 100 -15.30 9.17 7.87
N LEU A 101 -15.62 8.01 7.28
CA LEU A 101 -14.60 7.11 6.73
C LEU A 101 -14.03 7.66 5.41
N GLY A 102 -12.73 7.84 5.37
CA GLY A 102 -11.97 8.12 4.14
C GLY A 102 -11.72 6.88 3.31
N GLY A 103 -11.67 5.70 3.95
CA GLY A 103 -11.46 4.43 3.29
C GLY A 103 -11.61 3.23 4.21
N VAL A 104 -11.60 2.06 3.59
CA VAL A 104 -11.72 0.76 4.26
C VAL A 104 -10.73 -0.24 3.68
N GLN A 105 -10.32 -1.20 4.51
CA GLN A 105 -9.44 -2.29 4.14
C GLN A 105 -10.12 -3.63 4.33
N PRO A 106 -10.02 -4.56 3.35
CA PRO A 106 -10.43 -5.94 3.53
C PRO A 106 -9.49 -6.69 4.49
N ARG A 107 -9.91 -7.87 4.92
CA ARG A 107 -9.04 -8.87 5.50
C ARG A 107 -8.14 -9.42 4.40
N ILE A 108 -6.85 -9.05 4.43
CA ILE A 108 -5.89 -9.51 3.45
C ILE A 108 -5.21 -10.76 3.99
N LEU A 109 -5.32 -11.86 3.24
CA LEU A 109 -4.77 -13.17 3.58
C LEU A 109 -3.55 -13.47 2.71
N GLN A 110 -2.62 -14.24 3.23
CA GLN A 110 -1.49 -14.73 2.45
C GLN A 110 -2.00 -15.73 1.41
N LEU A 111 -1.63 -15.50 0.15
CA LEU A 111 -1.84 -16.43 -0.94
C LEU A 111 -0.60 -17.33 -1.00
N GLU A 112 -0.81 -18.61 -0.78
CA GLU A 112 0.18 -19.65 -1.01
C GLU A 112 -0.16 -20.24 -2.37
N ASP A 113 0.74 -20.18 -3.34
CA ASP A 113 0.47 -20.51 -4.73
C ASP A 113 -0.60 -19.58 -5.39
N SER A 114 -1.04 -19.88 -6.61
CA SER A 114 -2.00 -19.04 -7.33
C SER A 114 -3.47 -19.33 -6.97
N ASN A 115 -3.74 -20.19 -6.00
CA ASN A 115 -5.10 -20.61 -5.63
C ASN A 115 -5.48 -20.12 -4.22
N PRO A 116 -6.61 -19.43 -4.06
CA PRO A 116 -7.18 -19.12 -2.77
C PRO A 116 -7.54 -20.41 -2.02
N GLY A 117 -6.95 -20.61 -0.84
CA GLY A 117 -7.29 -21.69 0.05
C GLY A 117 -8.52 -21.39 0.93
N ASN A 118 -8.73 -22.20 1.97
CA ASN A 118 -9.75 -21.93 2.97
C ASN A 118 -9.36 -20.67 3.78
N PRO A 119 -10.19 -19.59 3.78
CA PRO A 119 -9.89 -18.38 4.53
C PRO A 119 -9.65 -18.61 6.02
N ALA A 120 -10.30 -19.62 6.63
CA ALA A 120 -10.15 -19.93 8.06
C ALA A 120 -8.79 -20.56 8.41
N ALA A 121 -8.13 -21.21 7.45
CA ALA A 121 -6.82 -21.84 7.63
C ALA A 121 -5.65 -20.94 7.26
N ALA A 122 -5.90 -19.89 6.47
CA ALA A 122 -4.87 -19.01 5.94
C ALA A 122 -4.26 -18.10 7.03
N ARG A 123 -3.00 -17.70 6.79
CA ARG A 123 -2.35 -16.67 7.60
C ARG A 123 -2.77 -15.29 7.13
N LEU A 124 -2.79 -14.36 8.06
CA LEU A 124 -3.00 -12.96 7.73
C LEU A 124 -1.78 -12.38 7.00
N TYR A 125 -2.05 -11.63 5.95
CA TYR A 125 -1.10 -10.69 5.38
C TYR A 125 -1.25 -9.33 6.08
N SER A 126 -2.48 -8.80 6.19
CA SER A 126 -2.75 -7.54 6.86
C SER A 126 -4.21 -7.44 7.34
N ALA A 127 -4.39 -7.00 8.56
CA ALA A 127 -5.66 -6.55 9.13
C ALA A 127 -5.64 -5.04 9.45
N GLY A 128 -4.93 -4.26 8.66
CA GLY A 128 -4.68 -2.83 8.79
C GLY A 128 -3.20 -2.51 8.92
N MET A 129 -2.82 -1.31 8.51
CA MET A 129 -1.48 -0.79 8.71
C MET A 129 -1.37 -0.15 10.09
N ALA A 130 -0.22 -0.27 10.72
CA ALA A 130 0.16 0.47 11.91
C ALA A 130 1.51 1.15 11.72
N LEU A 131 1.75 2.21 12.50
CA LEU A 131 3.00 2.97 12.46
C LEU A 131 3.67 2.90 13.84
N THR A 132 4.91 2.39 13.86
CA THR A 132 5.68 2.31 15.09
C THR A 132 6.17 3.70 15.54
N ARG A 133 6.55 3.83 16.81
CA ARG A 133 7.09 5.09 17.36
C ARG A 133 8.40 5.56 16.72
N ASP A 134 9.08 4.67 16.00
CA ASP A 134 10.29 4.97 15.23
C ASP A 134 10.02 5.14 13.72
N GLY A 135 8.74 5.13 13.29
CA GLY A 135 8.32 5.39 11.91
C GLY A 135 8.42 4.21 10.96
N ARG A 136 8.51 2.98 11.47
CA ARG A 136 8.33 1.78 10.63
C ARG A 136 6.85 1.52 10.42
N ALA A 137 6.49 1.24 9.17
CA ALA A 137 5.19 0.66 8.86
C ALA A 137 5.21 -0.83 9.18
N VAL A 138 4.13 -1.33 9.76
CA VAL A 138 3.90 -2.75 10.04
C VAL A 138 2.47 -3.11 9.68
N GLU A 139 2.31 -4.31 9.13
CA GLU A 139 0.99 -4.86 8.85
C GLU A 139 0.47 -5.56 10.10
N THR A 140 -0.68 -5.12 10.60
CA THR A 140 -1.28 -5.71 11.81
C THR A 140 -1.65 -7.16 11.56
N GLY A 141 -1.22 -8.05 12.44
CA GLY A 141 -1.47 -9.48 12.35
C GLY A 141 -0.67 -10.23 11.28
N ALA A 142 0.33 -9.60 10.65
CA ALA A 142 1.11 -10.24 9.59
C ALA A 142 1.75 -11.56 10.04
N GLY A 143 1.47 -12.64 9.29
CA GLY A 143 1.95 -14.00 9.57
C GLY A 143 1.20 -14.74 10.68
N GLU A 144 0.29 -14.08 11.38
CA GLU A 144 -0.51 -14.73 12.42
C GLU A 144 -1.59 -15.62 11.82
N ARG A 145 -1.98 -16.65 12.55
CA ARG A 145 -3.22 -17.39 12.28
C ARG A 145 -4.41 -16.52 12.65
N GLN A 146 -5.56 -16.78 12.02
CA GLN A 146 -6.75 -16.00 12.29
C GLN A 146 -7.25 -16.25 13.71
N ALA A 147 -7.04 -15.25 14.57
CA ALA A 147 -7.64 -15.19 15.89
C ALA A 147 -8.98 -14.41 15.82
N GLU A 148 -9.84 -14.62 16.81
CA GLU A 148 -11.16 -13.96 16.89
C GLU A 148 -11.09 -12.43 16.78
N VAL A 149 -10.00 -11.83 17.28
CA VAL A 149 -9.76 -10.38 17.21
C VAL A 149 -9.69 -9.87 15.76
N PHE A 150 -9.26 -10.70 14.80
CA PHE A 150 -9.19 -10.36 13.39
C PHE A 150 -10.49 -10.64 12.61
N LEU A 151 -11.51 -11.14 13.27
CA LEU A 151 -12.84 -11.35 12.70
C LEU A 151 -13.82 -10.22 13.10
N ARG A 152 -13.35 -9.19 13.79
CA ARG A 152 -14.17 -8.06 14.25
C ARG A 152 -13.82 -6.79 13.47
N LYS A 153 -14.86 -6.10 12.99
CA LYS A 153 -14.72 -4.76 12.42
C LYS A 153 -14.12 -3.81 13.46
N ARG A 154 -13.18 -2.98 13.04
CA ARG A 154 -12.52 -1.99 13.92
C ARG A 154 -11.98 -0.80 13.14
N GLU A 155 -11.76 0.30 13.83
CA GLU A 155 -10.96 1.39 13.32
C GLU A 155 -9.49 0.96 13.23
N ILE A 156 -8.82 1.36 12.14
CA ILE A 156 -7.39 1.09 11.89
C ILE A 156 -6.67 2.39 11.61
N PHE A 157 -5.35 2.45 11.84
CA PHE A 157 -4.54 3.63 11.53
C PHE A 157 -4.64 4.01 10.05
N GLY A 158 -4.48 3.04 9.16
CA GLY A 158 -4.49 3.23 7.73
C GLY A 158 -4.65 1.92 6.98
N VAL A 159 -4.78 2.03 5.67
CA VAL A 159 -4.95 0.89 4.77
C VAL A 159 -3.62 0.45 4.18
N CYS A 160 -3.44 -0.87 3.98
CA CYS A 160 -2.32 -1.49 3.29
C CYS A 160 -2.40 -1.22 1.78
N GLY A 161 -1.28 -0.93 1.15
CA GLY A 161 -1.19 -0.67 -0.29
C GLY A 161 -1.63 -1.82 -1.20
N ALA A 162 -1.72 -3.05 -0.67
CA ALA A 162 -2.07 -4.24 -1.46
C ALA A 162 -3.55 -4.29 -1.88
N ALA A 163 -4.48 -3.88 -0.97
CA ALA A 163 -5.91 -3.86 -1.24
C ALA A 163 -6.63 -2.84 -0.33
N TRP A 164 -7.32 -1.88 -0.92
CA TRP A 164 -8.03 -0.82 -0.20
C TRP A 164 -9.14 -0.22 -1.04
N LEU A 165 -10.23 0.22 -0.39
CA LEU A 165 -11.28 1.03 -1.02
C LEU A 165 -11.27 2.41 -0.39
N LEU A 166 -11.03 3.47 -1.18
CA LEU A 166 -11.00 4.86 -0.75
C LEU A 166 -12.07 5.71 -1.45
N ARG A 167 -12.49 6.78 -0.76
CA ARG A 167 -13.24 7.86 -1.41
C ARG A 167 -12.32 8.61 -2.36
N ARG A 168 -12.75 8.77 -3.60
CA ARG A 168 -12.03 9.56 -4.60
C ARG A 168 -11.79 11.00 -4.14
N GLU A 169 -12.79 11.62 -3.51
CA GLU A 169 -12.68 12.99 -3.01
C GLU A 169 -11.57 13.15 -1.95
N LEU A 170 -11.38 12.14 -1.08
CA LEU A 170 -10.25 12.15 -0.14
C LEU A 170 -8.92 12.11 -0.89
N PHE A 171 -8.78 11.20 -1.85
CA PHE A 171 -7.58 11.06 -2.65
C PHE A 171 -7.24 12.37 -3.39
N ALA A 172 -8.25 13.01 -4.02
CA ALA A 172 -8.10 14.29 -4.70
C ALA A 172 -7.73 15.43 -3.74
N ARG A 173 -8.41 15.52 -2.57
CA ARG A 173 -8.13 16.53 -1.53
C ARG A 173 -6.70 16.43 -1.01
N LEU A 174 -6.16 15.22 -0.91
CA LEU A 174 -4.78 14.99 -0.48
C LEU A 174 -3.75 15.21 -1.59
N GLY A 175 -4.18 15.39 -2.85
CA GLY A 175 -3.29 15.51 -4.02
C GLY A 175 -2.69 14.20 -4.48
N GLY A 176 -3.34 13.07 -4.17
CA GLY A 176 -2.88 11.72 -4.54
C GLY A 176 -1.70 11.21 -3.72
N TYR A 177 -1.04 10.19 -4.25
CA TYR A 177 0.23 9.70 -3.70
C TYR A 177 1.37 10.69 -3.95
N ASP A 178 2.29 10.83 -3.01
CA ASP A 178 3.56 11.54 -3.23
C ASP A 178 4.47 10.69 -4.13
N GLU A 179 4.56 11.06 -5.41
CA GLU A 179 5.32 10.31 -6.43
C GLU A 179 6.81 10.21 -6.13
N SER A 180 7.33 11.05 -5.24
CA SER A 180 8.73 10.99 -4.83
C SER A 180 9.09 9.70 -4.07
N TYR A 181 8.10 9.02 -3.50
CA TYR A 181 8.31 7.71 -2.88
C TYR A 181 8.61 6.62 -3.92
N VAL A 182 8.13 6.76 -5.15
CA VAL A 182 8.23 5.78 -6.23
C VAL A 182 7.47 4.50 -5.88
N SER A 183 7.88 3.79 -4.84
CA SER A 183 7.24 2.62 -4.26
C SER A 183 7.70 2.41 -2.81
N PHE A 184 6.87 1.79 -1.99
CA PHE A 184 7.01 1.61 -0.54
C PHE A 184 6.89 2.92 0.25
N TYR A 185 6.08 2.91 1.30
CA TYR A 185 5.76 4.06 2.16
C TYR A 185 4.90 5.17 1.50
N GLU A 186 4.55 5.09 0.22
CA GLU A 186 3.58 6.00 -0.39
C GLU A 186 2.19 5.87 0.24
N ASP A 187 1.81 4.64 0.61
CA ASP A 187 0.59 4.32 1.34
C ASP A 187 0.64 4.84 2.78
N VAL A 188 1.77 4.69 3.46
CA VAL A 188 2.01 5.27 4.79
C VAL A 188 1.83 6.79 4.75
N ASP A 189 2.46 7.45 3.78
CA ASP A 189 2.37 8.90 3.59
C ASP A 189 0.91 9.34 3.35
N LEU A 190 0.18 8.64 2.48
CA LEU A 190 -1.22 8.91 2.20
C LEU A 190 -2.09 8.76 3.46
N ASN A 191 -1.93 7.65 4.19
CA ASN A 191 -2.66 7.37 5.43
C ASN A 191 -2.41 8.45 6.49
N VAL A 192 -1.15 8.87 6.68
CA VAL A 192 -0.80 9.93 7.63
C VAL A 192 -1.43 11.25 7.22
N ARG A 193 -1.34 11.64 5.94
CA ARG A 193 -1.96 12.88 5.44
C ARG A 193 -3.49 12.84 5.59
N ALA A 194 -4.12 11.69 5.38
CA ALA A 194 -5.54 11.50 5.60
C ALA A 194 -5.92 11.69 7.07
N ARG A 195 -5.14 11.12 8.00
CA ARG A 195 -5.35 11.31 9.44
C ARG A 195 -5.20 12.77 9.88
N ILE A 196 -4.18 13.47 9.37
CA ILE A 196 -3.99 14.92 9.62
C ILE A 196 -5.20 15.72 9.11
N ALA A 197 -5.79 15.30 7.98
CA ALA A 197 -6.98 15.90 7.40
C ALA A 197 -8.31 15.47 8.08
N GLY A 198 -8.23 14.72 9.19
CA GLY A 198 -9.39 14.30 9.98
C GLY A 198 -10.14 13.07 9.46
N SER A 199 -9.59 12.36 8.48
CA SER A 199 -10.22 11.14 7.95
C SER A 199 -9.93 9.92 8.81
N HIS A 200 -10.89 8.97 8.85
CA HIS A 200 -10.79 7.69 9.55
C HIS A 200 -10.75 6.53 8.57
N PHE A 201 -10.27 5.37 9.03
CA PHE A 201 -10.23 4.14 8.26
C PHE A 201 -10.80 2.99 9.06
N ALA A 202 -11.48 2.05 8.39
CA ALA A 202 -12.00 0.85 9.03
C ALA A 202 -11.49 -0.42 8.36
N TYR A 203 -11.30 -1.44 9.17
CA TYR A 203 -11.05 -2.81 8.75
C TYR A 203 -12.38 -3.55 8.64
N VAL A 204 -12.57 -4.27 7.53
CA VAL A 204 -13.80 -5.00 7.19
C VAL A 204 -13.47 -6.48 7.02
N PRO A 205 -13.57 -7.29 8.09
CA PRO A 205 -13.14 -8.69 8.08
C PRO A 205 -13.96 -9.61 7.18
N GLU A 206 -15.21 -9.24 6.88
CA GLU A 206 -16.10 -9.98 5.97
C GLU A 206 -15.61 -9.90 4.52
N ALA A 207 -14.97 -8.80 4.14
CA ALA A 207 -14.35 -8.66 2.83
C ALA A 207 -12.98 -9.36 2.85
N VAL A 208 -12.81 -10.35 2.00
CA VAL A 208 -11.56 -11.13 1.91
C VAL A 208 -10.85 -10.85 0.59
N VAL A 209 -9.55 -10.56 0.67
CA VAL A 209 -8.64 -10.48 -0.47
C VAL A 209 -7.41 -11.31 -0.16
N TRP A 210 -6.97 -12.10 -1.11
CA TRP A 210 -5.75 -12.88 -1.04
C TRP A 210 -4.60 -12.12 -1.70
N HIS A 211 -3.40 -12.20 -1.16
CA HIS A 211 -2.23 -11.49 -1.68
C HIS A 211 -0.98 -12.39 -1.62
N LEU A 212 -0.34 -12.59 -2.77
CA LEU A 212 0.90 -13.39 -2.86
C LEU A 212 2.10 -12.69 -2.23
N GLY A 213 2.11 -11.37 -2.27
CA GLY A 213 3.11 -10.52 -1.64
C GLY A 213 4.41 -10.36 -2.45
N ASN A 214 4.65 -9.15 -2.92
CA ASN A 214 5.88 -8.74 -3.63
C ASN A 214 6.24 -9.53 -4.91
N ALA A 215 5.31 -10.30 -5.48
CA ALA A 215 5.61 -11.16 -6.64
C ALA A 215 5.97 -10.35 -7.88
N SER A 216 5.23 -9.28 -8.19
CA SER A 216 5.48 -8.39 -9.33
C SER A 216 6.82 -7.64 -9.22
N TRP A 217 7.26 -7.33 -8.00
CA TRP A 217 8.56 -6.69 -7.76
C TRP A 217 9.75 -7.64 -7.91
N GLN A 218 9.53 -8.94 -7.75
CA GLN A 218 10.60 -9.94 -7.92
C GLN A 218 10.87 -10.24 -9.40
N ALA A 219 9.86 -10.11 -10.25
CA ALA A 219 9.94 -10.50 -11.66
C ALA A 219 10.75 -9.55 -12.56
N GLY A 220 10.99 -8.31 -12.14
CA GLY A 220 11.53 -7.25 -13.01
C GLY A 220 12.93 -6.71 -12.68
N PHE A 221 13.60 -7.20 -11.63
CA PHE A 221 14.94 -6.71 -11.25
C PHE A 221 15.96 -7.84 -11.19
N GLU A 222 17.18 -7.59 -11.71
CA GLU A 222 18.31 -8.52 -11.54
C GLU A 222 18.63 -8.81 -10.05
N ARG A 223 18.33 -7.85 -9.15
CA ARG A 223 18.49 -7.96 -7.70
C ARG A 223 17.31 -7.29 -6.98
N PRO A 224 16.10 -7.85 -7.06
CA PRO A 224 14.89 -7.21 -6.54
C PRO A 224 15.00 -6.83 -5.05
N GLY A 225 15.65 -7.66 -4.26
CA GLY A 225 15.85 -7.40 -2.84
C GLY A 225 16.77 -6.21 -2.52
N ALA A 226 17.71 -5.86 -3.41
CA ALA A 226 18.60 -4.71 -3.21
C ALA A 226 17.88 -3.40 -3.49
N GLU A 227 17.11 -3.31 -4.57
CA GLU A 227 16.33 -2.11 -4.92
C GLU A 227 15.24 -1.83 -3.87
N ASN A 228 14.54 -2.87 -3.44
CA ASN A 228 13.58 -2.76 -2.34
C ASN A 228 14.24 -2.24 -1.06
N ALA A 229 15.41 -2.78 -0.69
CA ALA A 229 16.16 -2.33 0.48
C ALA A 229 16.56 -0.84 0.38
N ARG A 230 16.96 -0.38 -0.82
CA ARG A 230 17.28 1.02 -1.11
C ARG A 230 16.05 1.92 -0.95
N LEU A 231 14.93 1.58 -1.62
CA LEU A 231 13.72 2.38 -1.60
C LEU A 231 13.10 2.44 -0.20
N VAL A 232 12.96 1.30 0.47
CA VAL A 232 12.43 1.23 1.85
C VAL A 232 13.30 2.07 2.80
N SER A 233 14.63 1.99 2.71
CA SER A 233 15.53 2.75 3.59
C SER A 233 15.43 4.25 3.35
N ARG A 234 15.38 4.67 2.07
CA ARG A 234 15.20 6.06 1.66
C ARG A 234 13.87 6.64 2.15
N ASN A 235 12.80 5.92 1.87
CA ASN A 235 11.44 6.40 2.12
C ASN A 235 11.11 6.42 3.61
N ARG A 236 11.64 5.45 4.39
CA ARG A 236 11.49 5.45 5.83
C ARG A 236 12.10 6.69 6.47
N ILE A 237 13.32 7.10 6.09
CA ILE A 237 13.94 8.33 6.60
C ILE A 237 13.09 9.56 6.23
N ALA A 238 12.58 9.63 5.00
CA ALA A 238 11.70 10.71 4.60
C ALA A 238 10.41 10.76 5.46
N THR A 239 9.78 9.60 5.69
CA THR A 239 8.58 9.46 6.53
C THR A 239 8.85 9.83 7.98
N GLN A 240 9.98 9.37 8.55
CA GLN A 240 10.41 9.73 9.89
C GLN A 240 10.54 11.26 10.04
N ALA A 241 11.20 11.92 9.10
CA ALA A 241 11.37 13.37 9.11
C ALA A 241 10.03 14.14 8.95
N LYS A 242 9.11 13.61 8.11
CA LYS A 242 7.80 14.23 7.88
C LYS A 242 6.87 14.12 9.09
N PHE A 243 6.83 12.99 9.76
CA PHE A 243 5.71 12.65 10.63
C PHE A 243 6.10 12.29 12.07
N ILE A 244 7.30 11.74 12.30
CA ILE A 244 7.66 11.22 13.62
C ILE A 244 8.16 12.37 14.52
N PRO A 245 7.73 12.45 15.78
CA PRO A 245 8.18 13.51 16.69
C PRO A 245 9.66 13.38 17.00
N ALA A 246 10.35 14.54 17.17
CA ALA A 246 11.78 14.59 17.46
C ALA A 246 12.17 13.85 18.77
N THR A 247 11.23 13.70 19.70
CA THR A 247 11.41 12.90 20.92
C THR A 247 11.70 11.42 20.65
N SER A 248 11.35 10.93 19.46
CA SER A 248 11.66 9.56 19.02
C SER A 248 13.08 9.40 18.43
N LEU A 249 13.85 10.47 18.28
CA LEU A 249 15.15 10.45 17.61
C LEU A 249 16.12 9.38 18.14
N PRO A 250 16.30 9.17 19.46
CA PRO A 250 17.17 8.11 19.96
C PRO A 250 16.74 6.71 19.49
N ARG A 251 15.43 6.46 19.46
CA ARG A 251 14.85 5.20 18.97
C ARG A 251 15.04 5.05 17.47
N ILE A 252 14.83 6.12 16.69
CA ILE A 252 15.09 6.14 15.25
C ILE A 252 16.54 5.76 14.97
N VAL A 253 17.49 6.40 15.63
CA VAL A 253 18.94 6.12 15.45
C VAL A 253 19.23 4.64 15.75
N ALA A 254 18.75 4.11 16.87
CA ALA A 254 18.97 2.71 17.24
C ALA A 254 18.43 1.73 16.20
N VAL A 255 17.22 1.97 15.69
CA VAL A 255 16.58 1.13 14.67
C VAL A 255 17.33 1.24 13.33
N GLU A 256 17.76 2.44 12.95
CA GLU A 256 18.50 2.64 11.71
C GLU A 256 19.88 1.98 11.74
N LEU A 257 20.59 2.00 12.87
CA LEU A 257 21.83 1.26 13.07
C LEU A 257 21.57 -0.26 13.03
N GLY A 258 20.56 -0.75 13.75
CA GLY A 258 20.17 -2.17 13.71
C GLY A 258 19.78 -2.65 12.31
N SER A 259 19.20 -1.76 11.49
CA SER A 259 18.86 -2.08 10.10
C SER A 259 20.12 -2.25 9.21
N LEU A 260 21.20 -1.53 9.47
CA LEU A 260 22.48 -1.71 8.77
C LEU A 260 23.12 -3.06 9.10
N LEU A 261 23.13 -3.46 10.37
CA LEU A 261 23.62 -4.77 10.79
C LEU A 261 22.85 -5.92 10.12
N ARG A 262 21.53 -5.78 10.07
CA ARG A 262 20.65 -6.74 9.39
C ARG A 262 20.93 -6.80 7.89
N ALA A 263 21.08 -5.64 7.24
CA ALA A 263 21.39 -5.53 5.82
C ALA A 263 22.78 -6.13 5.48
N ALA A 264 23.76 -5.98 6.36
CA ALA A 264 25.09 -6.60 6.21
C ALA A 264 24.99 -8.13 6.19
N ARG A 265 24.22 -8.71 7.15
CA ARG A 265 23.99 -10.18 7.22
C ARG A 265 23.24 -10.71 5.99
N GLN A 266 22.43 -9.88 5.33
CA GLN A 266 21.64 -10.24 4.16
C GLN A 266 22.33 -9.92 2.83
N GLY A 267 23.58 -9.43 2.83
CA GLY A 267 24.31 -9.02 1.61
C GLY A 267 23.74 -7.76 0.92
N ARG A 268 22.94 -6.95 1.64
CA ARG A 268 22.24 -5.77 1.10
C ARG A 268 22.75 -4.45 1.68
N LEU A 269 23.90 -4.45 2.37
CA LEU A 269 24.44 -3.27 3.08
C LEU A 269 24.60 -2.07 2.14
N GLY A 270 25.22 -2.26 0.97
CA GLY A 270 25.45 -1.16 0.01
C GLY A 270 24.17 -0.49 -0.47
N ALA A 271 23.15 -1.28 -0.80
CA ALA A 271 21.83 -0.77 -1.23
C ALA A 271 21.14 -0.02 -0.08
N THR A 272 21.17 -0.58 1.13
CA THR A 272 20.60 0.04 2.34
C THR A 272 21.28 1.36 2.67
N MET A 273 22.62 1.40 2.63
CA MET A 273 23.40 2.64 2.86
C MET A 273 23.07 3.71 1.83
N ARG A 274 23.07 3.33 0.54
CA ARG A 274 22.66 4.24 -0.54
C ARG A 274 21.28 4.82 -0.31
N GLY A 275 20.29 3.99 0.02
CA GLY A 275 18.94 4.45 0.33
C GLY A 275 18.91 5.42 1.52
N LYS A 276 19.68 5.15 2.59
CA LYS A 276 19.78 6.07 3.74
C LYS A 276 20.39 7.41 3.36
N LEU A 277 21.46 7.44 2.58
CA LEU A 277 22.08 8.67 2.10
C LEU A 277 21.13 9.48 1.22
N GLU A 278 20.40 8.82 0.30
CA GLU A 278 19.35 9.44 -0.51
C GLU A 278 18.20 9.99 0.38
N GLY A 279 17.81 9.28 1.44
CA GLY A 279 16.82 9.73 2.43
C GLY A 279 17.27 10.96 3.21
N LEU A 280 18.53 10.97 3.67
CA LEU A 280 19.13 12.12 4.36
C LEU A 280 19.23 13.35 3.43
N ALA A 281 19.58 13.17 2.17
CA ALA A 281 19.59 14.24 1.19
C ALA A 281 18.20 14.89 0.98
N ARG A 282 17.11 14.16 1.28
CA ARG A 282 15.72 14.65 1.20
C ARG A 282 15.23 15.34 2.48
N LEU A 283 16.00 15.37 3.55
CA LEU A 283 15.56 15.98 4.82
C LEU A 283 15.05 17.42 4.67
N PRO A 284 15.70 18.33 3.92
CA PRO A 284 15.19 19.70 3.77
C PRO A 284 13.76 19.74 3.20
N ARG A 285 13.49 18.93 2.17
CA ARG A 285 12.15 18.77 1.57
C ARG A 285 11.15 18.19 2.58
N SER A 286 11.50 17.09 3.23
CA SER A 286 10.62 16.41 4.19
C SER A 286 10.25 17.30 5.38
N LEU A 287 11.21 18.07 5.91
CA LEU A 287 10.96 19.02 6.97
C LEU A 287 10.13 20.22 6.49
N GLY A 288 10.31 20.69 5.26
CA GLY A 288 9.43 21.69 4.62
C GLY A 288 7.99 21.19 4.52
N GLU A 289 7.77 19.96 4.07
CA GLU A 289 6.46 19.34 4.00
C GLU A 289 5.84 19.14 5.39
N ARG A 290 6.61 18.73 6.40
CA ARG A 290 6.16 18.68 7.80
C ARG A 290 5.60 20.02 8.28
N ARG A 291 6.32 21.14 8.01
CA ARG A 291 5.87 22.48 8.39
C ARG A 291 4.58 22.87 7.67
N ARG A 292 4.44 22.49 6.40
CA ARG A 292 3.21 22.71 5.62
C ARG A 292 2.04 21.95 6.23
N LEU A 293 2.21 20.65 6.50
CA LEU A 293 1.17 19.79 7.07
C LEU A 293 0.75 20.26 8.48
N ALA A 294 1.68 20.72 9.30
CA ALA A 294 1.38 21.28 10.62
C ALA A 294 0.50 22.55 10.58
N ARG A 295 0.46 23.25 9.44
CA ARG A 295 -0.43 24.39 9.22
C ARG A 295 -1.80 23.99 8.68
N GLN A 296 -1.92 22.80 8.11
CA GLN A 296 -3.11 22.31 7.43
C GLN A 296 -3.99 21.40 8.31
N GLY A 297 -3.42 20.85 9.40
CA GLY A 297 -4.14 19.92 10.25
C GLY A 297 -3.40 19.51 11.51
N ASP A 298 -3.98 18.56 12.24
CA ASP A 298 -3.50 18.11 13.54
C ASP A 298 -2.46 16.99 13.41
N LEU A 299 -1.18 17.32 13.57
CA LEU A 299 -0.11 16.32 13.66
C LEU A 299 -0.26 15.40 14.88
N ASP A 300 -0.94 15.83 15.94
CA ASP A 300 -1.16 15.01 17.13
C ASP A 300 -2.19 13.90 16.86
N ALA A 301 -3.03 14.05 15.84
CA ALA A 301 -3.89 12.98 15.36
C ALA A 301 -3.10 11.72 14.98
N VAL A 302 -1.87 11.88 14.45
CA VAL A 302 -0.98 10.76 14.12
C VAL A 302 -0.30 10.19 15.38
N ARG A 303 0.09 11.05 16.31
CA ARG A 303 0.81 10.63 17.54
C ARG A 303 0.03 9.62 18.36
N ARG A 304 -1.31 9.75 18.40
CA ARG A 304 -2.21 8.81 19.11
C ARG A 304 -2.11 7.38 18.58
N TRP A 305 -1.72 7.23 17.32
CA TRP A 305 -1.60 5.93 16.65
C TRP A 305 -0.19 5.35 16.66
N LEU A 306 0.82 6.11 17.11
CA LEU A 306 2.19 5.61 17.11
C LEU A 306 2.39 4.51 18.15
N GLY A 307 2.67 3.29 17.68
CA GLY A 307 2.90 2.11 18.51
C GLY A 307 1.63 1.42 18.98
N VAL A 308 0.51 1.68 18.32
CA VAL A 308 -0.75 0.96 18.48
C VAL A 308 -0.88 -0.03 17.31
N TYR A 309 -0.88 -1.36 17.59
CA TYR A 309 -1.02 -2.44 16.60
C TYR A 309 -1.99 -3.51 17.06
#